data_8af221d2723c138b44496f5f6c86c22d
#
_entry.id   8af221d2723c138b44496f5f6c86c22d
#
_cell.length_a   1.000
_cell.length_b   1.000
_cell.length_c   1.000
_cell.angle_alpha   90.00
_cell.angle_beta   90.00
_cell.angle_gamma   90.00
#
_symmetry.space_group_name_H-M   'P 1'
#
loop_
_entity.id
_entity.type
_entity.pdbx_description
1 polymer ?
#
loop_
_entity_poly.entity_id
_entity_poly.type
_entity_poly.pdbx_seq_one_letter_code
_entity_poly.pdbx_strand_id
1 'polypeptide(L)'
;MCEEVLLNKIIEVLPQLQCKKCEYPDCRSYAKSIVEEKEKTNKCEPGGVVTEDNIQSLLNDPSFTSEQQTKSHTIADIVREECIGCTICIKVCPVDAIVGARHMIHKVIENQCNGCELCIKECPVNCMSMIENHNQKSWSWPSQISEQSKKNYYQRLDRLDCVKKDKRASRQKVLDEQEMNDYIK
;
A
#
# COMPACT_ATOMS: atom_id res chain seq x y z
N MET A 1 19.02 22.42 -3.43
CA MET A 1 18.52 21.54 -2.34
C MET A 1 18.64 20.11 -2.80
N CYS A 2 18.92 19.16 -1.92
CA CYS A 2 19.06 17.76 -2.33
C CYS A 2 17.69 17.23 -2.82
N GLU A 3 17.63 16.59 -3.98
CA GLU A 3 16.40 15.98 -4.55
C GLU A 3 15.68 15.08 -3.53
N GLU A 4 16.43 14.43 -2.65
CA GLU A 4 15.92 13.58 -1.58
C GLU A 4 15.07 14.35 -0.56
N VAL A 5 15.39 15.61 -0.26
CA VAL A 5 14.61 16.46 0.65
C VAL A 5 13.27 16.81 0.02
N LEU A 6 13.27 17.21 -1.25
CA LEU A 6 12.06 17.51 -2.00
C LEU A 6 11.17 16.26 -2.14
N LEU A 7 11.78 15.11 -2.48
CA LEU A 7 11.09 13.83 -2.58
C LEU A 7 10.35 13.49 -1.27
N ASN A 8 11.03 13.61 -0.13
CA ASN A 8 10.43 13.30 1.16
C ASN A 8 9.26 14.24 1.49
N LYS A 9 9.38 15.54 1.20
CA LYS A 9 8.28 16.51 1.38
C LYS A 9 7.07 16.18 0.49
N ILE A 10 7.28 15.83 -0.77
CA ILE A 10 6.18 15.39 -1.66
C ILE A 10 5.54 14.11 -1.14
N ILE A 11 6.32 13.16 -0.62
CA ILE A 11 5.77 11.94 0.00
C ILE A 11 4.86 12.28 1.19
N GLU A 12 5.22 13.26 2.02
CA GLU A 12 4.44 13.65 3.20
C GLU A 12 3.08 14.25 2.85
N VAL A 13 2.97 14.99 1.73
CA VAL A 13 1.70 15.57 1.27
C VAL A 13 0.80 14.58 0.54
N LEU A 14 1.25 13.35 0.31
CA LEU A 14 0.43 12.29 -0.27
C LEU A 14 -0.33 11.50 0.82
N PRO A 15 -1.56 11.01 0.53
CA PRO A 15 -2.43 10.34 1.52
C PRO A 15 -1.90 9.01 2.08
N GLN A 16 -0.85 8.44 1.54
CA GLN A 16 -0.21 7.17 1.94
C GLN A 16 -1.14 5.93 1.91
N LEU A 17 -2.12 5.92 1.01
CA LEU A 17 -3.04 4.77 0.85
C LEU A 17 -2.43 3.62 0.06
N GLN A 18 -1.40 3.87 -0.74
CA GLN A 18 -0.76 2.88 -1.63
C GLN A 18 -1.78 2.22 -2.58
N CYS A 19 -2.80 2.98 -3.01
CA CYS A 19 -4.00 2.51 -3.70
C CYS A 19 -3.81 2.25 -5.20
N LYS A 20 -2.67 2.65 -5.77
CA LYS A 20 -2.31 2.52 -7.20
C LYS A 20 -3.26 3.23 -8.18
N LYS A 21 -4.16 4.10 -7.71
CA LYS A 21 -5.09 4.85 -8.57
C LYS A 21 -4.37 5.82 -9.51
N CYS A 22 -3.16 6.24 -9.16
CA CYS A 22 -2.26 7.05 -9.98
C CYS A 22 -1.43 6.23 -11.00
N GLU A 23 -1.68 4.90 -11.13
CA GLU A 23 -0.95 3.95 -11.98
C GLU A 23 0.48 3.62 -11.52
N TYR A 24 0.94 4.20 -10.41
CA TYR A 24 2.21 3.88 -9.79
C TYR A 24 2.07 2.76 -8.75
N PRO A 25 3.12 1.96 -8.52
CA PRO A 25 3.07 0.86 -7.56
C PRO A 25 2.85 1.33 -6.12
N ASP A 26 3.31 2.54 -5.79
CA ASP A 26 3.20 3.15 -4.47
C ASP A 26 3.33 4.69 -4.53
N CYS A 27 3.04 5.36 -3.40
CA CYS A 27 3.11 6.81 -3.29
C CYS A 27 4.54 7.36 -3.47
N ARG A 28 5.58 6.62 -3.05
CA ARG A 28 6.97 7.04 -3.23
C ARG A 28 7.38 7.03 -4.70
N SER A 29 6.98 6.00 -5.43
CA SER A 29 7.26 5.89 -6.87
C SER A 29 6.61 7.03 -7.67
N TYR A 30 5.39 7.41 -7.31
CA TYR A 30 4.73 8.58 -7.88
C TYR A 30 5.46 9.87 -7.53
N ALA A 31 5.76 10.10 -6.25
CA ALA A 31 6.53 11.27 -5.82
C ALA A 31 7.88 11.38 -6.52
N LYS A 32 8.59 10.26 -6.68
CA LYS A 32 9.86 10.21 -7.40
C LYS A 32 9.71 10.63 -8.87
N SER A 33 8.67 10.14 -9.54
CA SER A 33 8.39 10.49 -10.94
C SER A 33 8.07 11.98 -11.12
N ILE A 34 7.44 12.62 -10.11
CA ILE A 34 7.23 14.08 -10.11
C ILE A 34 8.56 14.83 -9.98
N VAL A 35 9.42 14.43 -9.03
CA VAL A 35 10.74 15.07 -8.84
C VAL A 35 11.63 14.94 -10.08
N GLU A 36 11.53 13.81 -10.79
CA GLU A 36 12.24 13.56 -12.05
C GLU A 36 11.59 14.24 -13.27
N GLU A 37 10.56 15.07 -13.07
CA GLU A 37 9.78 15.80 -14.12
C GLU A 37 9.17 14.88 -15.19
N LYS A 38 8.95 13.59 -14.82
CA LYS A 38 8.36 12.59 -15.74
C LYS A 38 6.86 12.51 -15.66
N GLU A 39 6.27 13.09 -14.59
CA GLU A 39 4.85 12.96 -14.33
C GLU A 39 4.22 14.24 -13.78
N LYS A 40 2.90 14.38 -14.05
CA LYS A 40 2.09 15.51 -13.58
C LYS A 40 1.71 15.35 -12.10
N THR A 41 1.42 16.47 -11.43
CA THR A 41 1.09 16.54 -10.01
C THR A 41 -0.34 16.12 -9.68
N ASN A 42 -1.22 15.96 -10.67
CA ASN A 42 -2.68 15.78 -10.53
C ASN A 42 -3.18 14.32 -10.58
N LYS A 43 -2.29 13.32 -10.56
CA LYS A 43 -2.71 11.91 -10.66
C LYS A 43 -3.20 11.30 -9.35
N CYS A 44 -2.99 11.95 -8.20
CA CYS A 44 -3.42 11.40 -6.93
C CYS A 44 -4.92 11.63 -6.70
N GLU A 45 -5.77 10.71 -7.20
CA GLU A 45 -7.23 10.80 -7.02
C GLU A 45 -7.65 10.94 -5.54
N PRO A 46 -7.15 10.14 -4.59
CA PRO A 46 -7.54 10.28 -3.18
C PRO A 46 -7.07 11.57 -2.51
N GLY A 47 -6.01 12.18 -3.03
CA GLY A 47 -5.48 13.45 -2.53
C GLY A 47 -6.22 14.67 -3.07
N GLY A 48 -6.83 14.54 -4.25
CA GLY A 48 -7.59 15.60 -4.90
C GLY A 48 -6.76 16.86 -5.21
N VAL A 49 -7.48 17.94 -5.49
CA VAL A 49 -6.89 19.24 -5.88
C VAL A 49 -5.96 19.82 -4.81
N VAL A 50 -6.31 19.68 -3.53
CA VAL A 50 -5.50 20.22 -2.43
C VAL A 50 -4.11 19.57 -2.36
N THR A 51 -4.02 18.26 -2.62
CA THR A 51 -2.72 17.57 -2.71
C THR A 51 -1.93 18.02 -3.93
N GLU A 52 -2.60 18.22 -5.07
CA GLU A 52 -1.97 18.77 -6.28
C GLU A 52 -1.38 20.15 -6.02
N ASP A 53 -2.15 21.09 -5.43
CA ASP A 53 -1.72 22.44 -5.11
C ASP A 53 -0.52 22.44 -4.13
N ASN A 54 -0.54 21.56 -3.12
CA ASN A 54 0.58 21.41 -2.18
C ASN A 54 1.85 20.89 -2.89
N ILE A 55 1.72 19.94 -3.81
CA ILE A 55 2.88 19.45 -4.60
C ILE A 55 3.42 20.57 -5.49
N GLN A 56 2.55 21.32 -6.17
CA GLN A 56 2.97 22.45 -7.00
C GLN A 56 3.66 23.55 -6.19
N SER A 57 3.13 23.86 -4.99
CA SER A 57 3.75 24.81 -4.07
C SER A 57 5.13 24.37 -3.63
N LEU A 58 5.32 23.08 -3.33
CA LEU A 58 6.62 22.48 -2.98
C LEU A 58 7.64 22.51 -4.12
N LEU A 59 7.17 22.34 -5.35
CA LEU A 59 8.04 22.41 -6.54
C LEU A 59 8.52 23.85 -6.80
N ASN A 60 7.67 24.86 -6.54
CA ASN A 60 8.00 26.27 -6.69
C ASN A 60 8.82 26.82 -5.52
N ASP A 61 8.45 26.45 -4.29
CA ASP A 61 9.12 26.83 -3.05
C ASP A 61 9.27 25.62 -2.13
N PRO A 62 10.43 25.01 -2.15
CA PRO A 62 10.71 23.87 -1.29
C PRO A 62 10.76 24.16 0.22
N SER A 63 10.68 25.42 0.65
CA SER A 63 10.48 25.77 2.06
C SER A 63 9.00 25.72 2.49
N PHE A 64 8.08 25.60 1.55
CA PHE A 64 6.65 25.49 1.78
C PHE A 64 6.32 24.37 2.78
N THR A 65 5.37 24.66 3.67
CA THR A 65 4.85 23.69 4.64
C THR A 65 3.36 23.54 4.40
N SER A 66 2.92 22.33 4.08
CA SER A 66 1.52 22.03 3.85
C SER A 66 0.74 21.91 5.15
N GLU A 67 -0.51 22.35 5.14
CA GLU A 67 -1.45 22.08 6.21
C GLU A 67 -1.94 20.62 6.15
N GLN A 68 -2.41 20.12 7.30
CA GLN A 68 -3.01 18.79 7.39
C GLN A 68 -4.30 18.72 6.58
N GLN A 69 -4.40 17.73 5.73
CA GLN A 69 -5.60 17.43 4.94
C GLN A 69 -6.40 16.29 5.57
N THR A 70 -7.69 16.28 5.31
CA THR A 70 -8.59 15.24 5.83
C THR A 70 -9.63 14.85 4.79
N LYS A 71 -10.03 13.57 4.81
CA LYS A 71 -11.18 13.05 4.08
C LYS A 71 -11.94 12.04 4.93
N SER A 72 -13.16 11.68 4.54
CA SER A 72 -13.87 10.58 5.18
C SER A 72 -13.06 9.29 5.09
N HIS A 73 -13.04 8.50 6.17
CA HIS A 73 -12.33 7.23 6.22
C HIS A 73 -13.31 6.08 6.10
N THR A 74 -13.13 5.30 5.04
CA THR A 74 -13.85 4.03 4.83
C THR A 74 -12.88 2.87 4.97
N ILE A 75 -13.39 1.74 5.42
CA ILE A 75 -12.65 0.48 5.57
C ILE A 75 -13.34 -0.62 4.81
N ALA A 76 -12.58 -1.65 4.43
CA ALA A 76 -13.16 -2.83 3.83
C ALA A 76 -13.90 -3.67 4.88
N ASP A 77 -15.04 -4.23 4.50
CA ASP A 77 -15.77 -5.23 5.27
C ASP A 77 -15.96 -6.49 4.43
N ILE A 78 -16.19 -7.65 5.09
CA ILE A 78 -16.30 -8.95 4.44
C ILE A 78 -17.61 -9.62 4.85
N VAL A 79 -18.45 -9.89 3.88
CA VAL A 79 -19.66 -10.73 4.07
C VAL A 79 -19.20 -12.17 4.29
N ARG A 80 -19.33 -12.64 5.53
CA ARG A 80 -18.76 -13.91 6.00
C ARG A 80 -19.30 -15.11 5.25
N GLU A 81 -20.59 -15.09 4.92
CA GLU A 81 -21.34 -16.16 4.25
C GLU A 81 -20.91 -16.34 2.80
N GLU A 82 -20.40 -15.29 2.19
CA GLU A 82 -19.95 -15.28 0.79
C GLU A 82 -18.44 -15.52 0.64
N CYS A 83 -17.67 -15.42 1.74
CA CYS A 83 -16.22 -15.55 1.70
C CYS A 83 -15.79 -17.00 1.50
N ILE A 84 -15.15 -17.30 0.38
CA ILE A 84 -14.64 -18.63 0.02
C ILE A 84 -13.21 -18.94 0.51
N GLY A 85 -12.58 -18.02 1.23
CA GLY A 85 -11.22 -18.22 1.75
C GLY A 85 -10.13 -18.32 0.68
N CYS A 86 -10.25 -17.58 -0.45
CA CYS A 86 -9.31 -17.66 -1.58
C CYS A 86 -7.95 -17.00 -1.34
N THR A 87 -7.81 -16.20 -0.29
CA THR A 87 -6.60 -15.45 0.11
C THR A 87 -6.13 -14.35 -0.85
N ILE A 88 -6.89 -14.01 -1.89
CA ILE A 88 -6.51 -12.96 -2.86
C ILE A 88 -6.46 -11.59 -2.18
N CYS A 89 -7.49 -11.24 -1.39
CA CYS A 89 -7.54 -9.98 -0.65
C CYS A 89 -6.36 -9.79 0.32
N ILE A 90 -5.88 -10.85 0.97
CA ILE A 90 -4.67 -10.82 1.82
C ILE A 90 -3.43 -10.48 0.98
N LYS A 91 -3.31 -11.07 -0.21
CA LYS A 91 -2.15 -10.85 -1.08
C LYS A 91 -2.07 -9.43 -1.64
N VAL A 92 -3.21 -8.81 -1.91
CA VAL A 92 -3.25 -7.47 -2.52
C VAL A 92 -3.29 -6.34 -1.51
N CYS A 93 -3.63 -6.62 -0.24
CA CYS A 93 -3.68 -5.60 0.81
C CYS A 93 -2.30 -4.98 1.03
N PRO A 94 -2.12 -3.65 0.81
CA PRO A 94 -0.80 -3.02 0.88
C PRO A 94 -0.28 -2.84 2.31
N VAL A 95 -1.15 -2.96 3.32
CA VAL A 95 -0.84 -2.69 4.72
C VAL A 95 -1.07 -3.90 5.65
N ASP A 96 -1.24 -5.09 5.07
CA ASP A 96 -1.52 -6.35 5.79
C ASP A 96 -2.74 -6.27 6.76
N ALA A 97 -3.73 -5.44 6.43
CA ALA A 97 -4.94 -5.25 7.24
C ALA A 97 -5.95 -6.41 7.13
N ILE A 98 -5.69 -7.46 6.36
CA ILE A 98 -6.60 -8.59 6.18
C ILE A 98 -5.91 -9.87 6.64
N VAL A 99 -6.57 -10.59 7.54
CA VAL A 99 -6.07 -11.84 8.11
C VAL A 99 -6.98 -13.02 7.76
N GLY A 100 -6.40 -14.20 7.73
CA GLY A 100 -7.08 -15.46 7.43
C GLY A 100 -6.14 -16.46 6.79
N ALA A 101 -6.70 -17.59 6.36
CA ALA A 101 -5.97 -18.64 5.67
C ALA A 101 -6.80 -19.22 4.52
N ARG A 102 -6.16 -20.04 3.70
CA ARG A 102 -6.85 -20.72 2.59
C ARG A 102 -7.99 -21.58 3.13
N HIS A 103 -9.17 -21.46 2.51
CA HIS A 103 -10.42 -22.13 2.92
C HIS A 103 -10.96 -21.72 4.30
N MET A 104 -10.48 -20.60 4.86
CA MET A 104 -11.03 -20.01 6.07
C MET A 104 -11.59 -18.62 5.77
N ILE A 105 -12.63 -18.22 6.48
CA ILE A 105 -13.22 -16.89 6.37
C ILE A 105 -12.16 -15.85 6.76
N HIS A 106 -11.98 -14.85 5.91
CA HIS A 106 -11.04 -13.76 6.20
C HIS A 106 -11.70 -12.70 7.09
N LYS A 107 -10.86 -11.88 7.75
CA LYS A 107 -11.30 -10.75 8.57
C LYS A 107 -10.43 -9.53 8.31
N VAL A 108 -11.05 -8.35 8.29
CA VAL A 108 -10.34 -7.07 8.23
C VAL A 108 -9.98 -6.62 9.63
N ILE A 109 -8.75 -6.14 9.82
CA ILE A 109 -8.29 -5.45 11.03
C ILE A 109 -8.56 -3.95 10.81
N GLU A 110 -9.67 -3.46 11.34
CA GLU A 110 -10.23 -2.14 11.06
C GLU A 110 -9.22 -1.00 11.28
N ASN A 111 -8.48 -1.03 12.38
CA ASN A 111 -7.49 0.00 12.72
C ASN A 111 -6.21 -0.04 11.84
N GLN A 112 -6.04 -1.05 11.01
CA GLN A 112 -4.94 -1.14 10.04
C GLN A 112 -5.40 -0.86 8.61
N CYS A 113 -6.70 -0.94 8.35
CA CYS A 113 -7.23 -0.70 7.01
C CYS A 113 -7.16 0.79 6.67
N ASN A 114 -6.48 1.13 5.58
CA ASN A 114 -6.30 2.50 5.11
C ASN A 114 -7.31 2.93 4.03
N GLY A 115 -8.28 2.06 3.67
CA GLY A 115 -9.31 2.39 2.69
C GLY A 115 -8.83 2.47 1.24
N CYS A 116 -7.81 1.71 0.85
CA CYS A 116 -7.24 1.74 -0.51
C CYS A 116 -8.11 1.05 -1.58
N GLU A 117 -9.13 0.27 -1.21
CA GLU A 117 -10.08 -0.43 -2.09
C GLU A 117 -9.49 -1.54 -2.99
N LEU A 118 -8.20 -1.85 -2.91
CA LEU A 118 -7.58 -2.86 -3.78
C LEU A 118 -8.21 -4.25 -3.61
N CYS A 119 -8.60 -4.61 -2.40
CA CYS A 119 -9.21 -5.91 -2.11
C CYS A 119 -10.61 -6.08 -2.71
N ILE A 120 -11.35 -4.99 -2.90
CA ILE A 120 -12.70 -5.00 -3.50
C ILE A 120 -12.61 -5.46 -4.95
N LYS A 121 -11.72 -4.83 -5.74
CA LYS A 121 -11.55 -5.11 -7.17
C LYS A 121 -11.09 -6.53 -7.46
N GLU A 122 -10.34 -7.12 -6.53
CA GLU A 122 -9.71 -8.43 -6.70
C GLU A 122 -10.52 -9.59 -6.09
N CYS A 123 -11.65 -9.29 -5.47
CA CYS A 123 -12.49 -10.33 -4.87
C CYS A 123 -13.31 -11.09 -5.94
N PRO A 124 -13.06 -12.39 -6.17
CA PRO A 124 -13.70 -13.13 -7.26
C PRO A 124 -15.17 -13.45 -7.01
N VAL A 125 -15.64 -13.31 -5.76
CA VAL A 125 -17.03 -13.57 -5.36
C VAL A 125 -17.74 -12.31 -4.86
N ASN A 126 -17.11 -11.14 -4.97
CA ASN A 126 -17.65 -9.84 -4.56
C ASN A 126 -18.14 -9.79 -3.10
N CYS A 127 -17.56 -10.61 -2.21
CA CYS A 127 -17.92 -10.65 -0.79
C CYS A 127 -17.37 -9.48 0.03
N MET A 128 -16.81 -8.46 -0.62
CA MET A 128 -16.19 -7.32 0.06
C MET A 128 -16.86 -6.01 -0.36
N SER A 129 -17.07 -5.13 0.60
CA SER A 129 -17.59 -3.77 0.39
C SER A 129 -16.81 -2.76 1.22
N MET A 130 -16.98 -1.47 0.91
CA MET A 130 -16.47 -0.38 1.76
C MET A 130 -17.58 0.10 2.69
N ILE A 131 -17.25 0.23 3.96
CA ILE A 131 -18.13 0.78 4.99
C ILE A 131 -17.46 1.98 5.67
N GLU A 132 -18.23 2.84 6.30
CA GLU A 132 -17.68 3.93 7.11
C GLU A 132 -16.94 3.38 8.33
N ASN A 133 -15.77 3.94 8.62
CA ASN A 133 -15.05 3.57 9.82
C ASN A 133 -15.61 4.34 11.03
N HIS A 134 -16.43 3.67 11.84
CA HIS A 134 -17.04 4.26 13.03
C HIS A 134 -16.04 4.61 14.12
N ASN A 135 -14.90 3.89 14.20
CA ASN A 135 -13.86 4.11 15.19
C ASN A 135 -12.96 5.29 14.81
N GLN A 136 -12.77 5.53 13.53
CA GLN A 136 -11.93 6.58 12.97
C GLN A 136 -12.58 7.18 11.74
N LYS A 137 -13.42 8.19 11.95
CA LYS A 137 -14.26 8.78 10.88
C LYS A 137 -13.50 9.54 9.80
N SER A 138 -12.26 9.96 10.07
CA SER A 138 -11.46 10.75 9.14
C SER A 138 -10.08 10.13 8.91
N TRP A 139 -9.65 10.11 7.65
CA TRP A 139 -8.27 9.89 7.25
C TRP A 139 -7.58 11.23 7.05
N SER A 140 -6.46 11.45 7.71
CA SER A 140 -5.70 12.72 7.62
C SER A 140 -4.26 12.48 7.16
N TRP A 141 -3.69 13.48 6.48
CA TRP A 141 -2.29 13.53 6.06
C TRP A 141 -1.78 14.97 5.89
N PRO A 142 -0.52 15.26 6.22
CA PRO A 142 0.37 14.39 7.00
C PRO A 142 -0.17 14.15 8.41
N SER A 143 -0.02 12.93 8.93
CA SER A 143 -0.49 12.58 10.28
C SER A 143 0.14 11.27 10.75
N GLN A 144 -0.02 10.95 12.03
CA GLN A 144 0.43 9.64 12.57
C GLN A 144 -0.22 8.46 11.86
N ILE A 145 -1.47 8.61 11.38
CA ILE A 145 -2.21 7.56 10.70
C ILE A 145 -1.63 7.29 9.33
N SER A 146 -1.39 8.33 8.53
CA SER A 146 -0.77 8.19 7.21
C SER A 146 0.66 7.67 7.32
N GLU A 147 1.42 8.10 8.32
CA GLU A 147 2.75 7.57 8.61
C GLU A 147 2.72 6.10 9.03
N GLN A 148 1.75 5.70 9.87
CA GLN A 148 1.60 4.29 10.22
C GLN A 148 1.23 3.43 9.00
N SER A 149 0.36 3.91 8.12
CA SER A 149 0.04 3.24 6.86
C SER A 149 1.28 3.06 5.98
N LYS A 150 2.08 4.12 5.84
CA LYS A 150 3.37 4.07 5.13
C LYS A 150 4.31 3.04 5.73
N LYS A 151 4.46 3.02 7.07
CA LYS A 151 5.29 2.07 7.79
C LYS A 151 4.82 0.63 7.58
N ASN A 152 3.52 0.35 7.71
CA ASN A 152 2.94 -0.98 7.49
C ASN A 152 3.22 -1.46 6.06
N TYR A 153 3.14 -0.57 5.07
CA TYR A 153 3.46 -0.89 3.68
C TYR A 153 4.91 -1.36 3.51
N TYR A 154 5.88 -0.62 4.05
CA TYR A 154 7.28 -1.01 3.94
C TYR A 154 7.60 -2.29 4.72
N GLN A 155 7.05 -2.46 5.92
CA GLN A 155 7.18 -3.72 6.68
C GLN A 155 6.65 -4.92 5.90
N ARG A 156 5.53 -4.74 5.19
CA ARG A 156 5.00 -5.76 4.29
C ARG A 156 5.97 -6.06 3.14
N LEU A 157 6.54 -5.06 2.51
CA LEU A 157 7.53 -5.27 1.43
C LEU A 157 8.74 -6.06 1.93
N ASP A 158 9.29 -5.70 3.08
CA ASP A 158 10.44 -6.38 3.71
C ASP A 158 10.10 -7.84 4.00
N ARG A 159 8.92 -8.10 4.59
CA ARG A 159 8.43 -9.45 4.86
C ARG A 159 8.31 -10.28 3.56
N LEU A 160 7.76 -9.70 2.51
CA LEU A 160 7.63 -10.38 1.22
C LEU A 160 8.98 -10.68 0.57
N ASP A 161 9.96 -9.80 0.72
CA ASP A 161 11.32 -10.01 0.21
C ASP A 161 12.04 -11.12 0.99
N CYS A 162 11.93 -11.14 2.32
CA CYS A 162 12.44 -12.24 3.14
C CYS A 162 11.86 -13.60 2.68
N VAL A 163 10.54 -13.69 2.53
CA VAL A 163 9.88 -14.92 2.06
C VAL A 163 10.36 -15.35 0.66
N LYS A 164 10.63 -14.39 -0.24
CA LYS A 164 11.18 -14.70 -1.56
C LYS A 164 12.61 -15.24 -1.46
N LYS A 165 13.45 -14.65 -0.61
CA LYS A 165 14.83 -15.08 -0.37
C LYS A 165 14.88 -16.49 0.20
N ASP A 166 14.05 -16.79 1.20
CA ASP A 166 13.95 -18.13 1.81
C ASP A 166 13.52 -19.18 0.80
N LYS A 167 12.52 -18.88 -0.05
CA LYS A 167 12.09 -19.80 -1.12
C LYS A 167 13.17 -20.04 -2.18
N ARG A 168 13.95 -19.00 -2.52
CA ARG A 168 15.08 -19.15 -3.46
C ARG A 168 16.18 -20.03 -2.86
N ALA A 169 16.57 -19.78 -1.60
CA ALA A 169 17.56 -20.56 -0.89
C ALA A 169 17.15 -22.02 -0.75
N SER A 170 15.89 -22.29 -0.38
CA SER A 170 15.35 -23.67 -0.28
C SER A 170 15.35 -24.37 -1.63
N ARG A 171 15.01 -23.67 -2.72
CA ARG A 171 15.01 -24.24 -4.07
C ARG A 171 16.43 -24.56 -4.55
N GLN A 172 17.40 -23.68 -4.27
CA GLN A 172 18.80 -23.91 -4.63
C GLN A 172 19.34 -25.15 -3.91
N LYS A 173 19.07 -25.28 -2.60
CA LYS A 173 19.49 -26.44 -1.82
C LYS A 173 18.98 -27.77 -2.42
N VAL A 174 17.71 -27.81 -2.88
CA VAL A 174 17.14 -28.99 -3.55
C VAL A 174 17.84 -29.32 -4.86
N LEU A 175 18.20 -28.30 -5.66
CA LEU A 175 18.93 -28.47 -6.91
C LEU A 175 20.34 -29.01 -6.66
N ASP A 176 21.06 -28.45 -5.69
CA ASP A 176 22.42 -28.88 -5.33
C ASP A 176 22.41 -30.34 -4.84
N GLU A 177 21.40 -30.76 -4.07
CA GLU A 177 21.23 -32.14 -3.64
C GLU A 177 20.92 -33.09 -4.80
N GLN A 178 20.19 -32.67 -5.82
CA GLN A 178 19.90 -33.44 -7.02
C GLN A 178 21.15 -33.61 -7.88
N GLU A 179 21.91 -32.54 -8.11
CA GLU A 179 23.19 -32.62 -8.84
C GLU A 179 24.17 -33.56 -8.16
N MET A 180 24.32 -33.51 -6.83
CA MET A 180 25.16 -34.41 -6.06
C MET A 180 24.75 -35.88 -6.24
N ASN A 181 23.44 -36.18 -6.22
CA ASN A 181 22.94 -37.53 -6.40
C ASN A 181 23.19 -38.11 -7.82
N ASP A 182 23.26 -37.24 -8.83
CA ASP A 182 23.58 -37.65 -10.21
C ASP A 182 25.07 -37.96 -10.41
N TYR A 183 25.98 -37.42 -9.58
CA TYR A 183 27.41 -37.76 -9.56
C TYR A 183 27.72 -39.07 -8.83
N ILE A 184 26.81 -39.60 -8.03
CA ILE A 184 27.02 -40.80 -7.21
C ILE A 184 26.50 -42.08 -7.91
N LYS A 185 25.83 -41.96 -9.06
CA LYS A 185 25.40 -43.08 -9.94
C LYS A 185 26.46 -43.38 -10.99
#